data_4d370ad770dddc96299f0d7d42c75dea
#
_entry.id   4d370ad770dddc96299f0d7d42c75dea
#
_cell.length_a   1.000
_cell.length_b   1.000
_cell.length_c   1.000
_cell.angle_alpha   90.00
_cell.angle_beta   90.00
_cell.angle_gamma   90.00
#
_symmetry.space_group_name_H-M   'P 1'
#
loop_
_entity.id
_entity.type
_entity.pdbx_description
1 polymer ?
#
loop_
_entity_poly.entity_id
_entity_poly.type
_entity_poly.pdbx_seq_one_letter_code
_entity_poly.pdbx_strand_id
1 'polypeptide(L)'
;GKITGDPNYKMKFRMTAKHIQEMYPRAVILNPAELPEGLTPKDYMRLCFGMIDAADILFALPDAKESKGAKLEIAYCRYVGKGVLKWND
;
A
#
# COMPACT_ATOMS: atom_id res chain seq x y z
N GLY A 1 2.58 3.45 -3.75
CA GLY A 1 3.28 3.68 -5.00
C GLY A 1 2.35 3.94 -6.16
N LYS A 2 2.91 4.13 -7.32
CA LYS A 2 2.14 4.38 -8.54
C LYS A 2 1.62 3.07 -9.09
N ILE A 3 0.35 2.80 -8.90
CA ILE A 3 -0.25 1.57 -9.39
C ILE A 3 -0.52 1.64 -10.89
N THR A 4 -0.98 2.76 -11.39
CA THR A 4 -1.43 2.88 -12.79
C THR A 4 -0.38 3.36 -13.78
N GLY A 5 0.76 3.82 -13.35
CA GLY A 5 1.78 4.37 -14.24
C GLY A 5 3.10 3.62 -14.27
N ASP A 6 3.25 2.59 -13.45
CA ASP A 6 4.50 1.86 -13.31
C ASP A 6 4.29 0.39 -13.69
N PRO A 7 4.89 -0.09 -14.80
CA PRO A 7 4.71 -1.48 -15.21
C PRO A 7 5.33 -2.48 -14.22
N ASN A 8 6.18 -2.02 -13.31
CA ASN A 8 6.85 -2.87 -12.34
C ASN A 8 6.23 -2.81 -10.94
N TYR A 9 5.07 -2.15 -10.79
CA TYR A 9 4.51 -1.95 -9.45
C TYR A 9 4.20 -3.26 -8.74
N LYS A 10 3.70 -4.25 -9.46
CA LYS A 10 3.37 -5.55 -8.87
C LYS A 10 4.59 -6.22 -8.28
N MET A 11 5.71 -6.17 -9.00
CA MET A 11 6.96 -6.74 -8.52
C MET A 11 7.47 -6.01 -7.29
N LYS A 12 7.45 -4.67 -7.32
CA LYS A 12 7.88 -3.86 -6.17
C LYS A 12 7.06 -4.19 -4.93
N PHE A 13 5.74 -4.24 -5.07
CA PHE A 13 4.85 -4.53 -3.96
C PHE A 13 5.04 -5.96 -3.46
N ARG A 14 5.21 -6.91 -4.36
CA ARG A 14 5.43 -8.32 -3.99
C ARG A 14 6.73 -8.49 -3.22
N MET A 15 7.82 -7.89 -3.70
CA MET A 15 9.11 -7.99 -3.04
C MET A 15 9.09 -7.31 -1.67
N THR A 16 8.48 -6.15 -1.58
CA THR A 16 8.35 -5.44 -0.32
C THR A 16 7.51 -6.26 0.67
N ALA A 17 6.39 -6.81 0.22
CA ALA A 17 5.56 -7.66 1.06
C ALA A 17 6.32 -8.87 1.57
N LYS A 18 7.14 -9.48 0.72
CA LYS A 18 7.97 -10.63 1.10
C LYS A 18 8.96 -10.24 2.19
N HIS A 19 9.65 -9.10 2.03
CA HIS A 19 10.62 -8.65 3.03
C HIS A 19 9.93 -8.32 4.36
N ILE A 20 8.78 -7.67 4.31
CA ILE A 20 8.02 -7.37 5.52
C ILE A 20 7.58 -8.66 6.21
N GLN A 21 7.11 -9.64 5.44
CA GLN A 21 6.69 -10.93 6.01
C GLN A 21 7.86 -11.65 6.67
N GLU A 22 9.07 -11.55 6.10
CA GLU A 22 10.26 -12.14 6.70
C GLU A 22 10.63 -11.46 8.02
N MET A 23 10.47 -10.13 8.08
CA MET A 23 10.74 -9.35 9.31
C MET A 23 9.68 -9.59 10.37
N TYR A 24 8.45 -9.80 9.96
CA TYR A 24 7.30 -9.98 10.85
C TYR A 24 6.52 -11.23 10.47
N PRO A 25 7.02 -12.44 10.85
CA PRO A 25 6.43 -13.70 10.38
C PRO A 25 4.97 -13.91 10.76
N ARG A 26 4.50 -13.24 11.81
CA ARG A 26 3.11 -13.38 12.27
C ARG A 26 2.18 -12.32 11.67
N ALA A 27 2.72 -11.36 10.93
CA ALA A 27 1.90 -10.31 10.35
C ALA A 27 1.04 -10.85 9.20
N VAL A 28 -0.16 -10.32 9.09
CA VAL A 28 -1.01 -10.53 7.91
C VAL A 28 -0.77 -9.36 6.97
N ILE A 29 -0.25 -9.66 5.78
CA ILE A 29 0.10 -8.64 4.81
C ILE A 29 -1.08 -8.43 3.87
N LEU A 30 -1.58 -7.19 3.82
CA LEU A 30 -2.57 -6.78 2.84
C LEU A 30 -1.85 -6.05 1.72
N ASN A 31 -1.83 -6.64 0.53
CA ASN A 31 -1.07 -6.12 -0.60
C ASN A 31 -2.03 -5.63 -1.68
N PRO A 32 -2.14 -4.30 -1.93
CA PRO A 32 -3.05 -3.78 -2.95
C PRO A 32 -2.72 -4.26 -4.37
N ALA A 33 -1.50 -4.71 -4.62
CA ALA A 33 -1.14 -5.26 -5.93
C ALA A 33 -1.83 -6.61 -6.23
N GLU A 34 -2.44 -7.24 -5.21
CA GLU A 34 -3.20 -8.46 -5.40
C GLU A 34 -4.66 -8.19 -5.80
N LEU A 35 -5.08 -6.93 -5.79
CA LEU A 35 -6.42 -6.57 -6.25
C LEU A 35 -6.54 -6.80 -7.76
N PRO A 36 -7.74 -7.09 -8.27
CA PRO A 36 -7.94 -7.32 -9.70
C PRO A 36 -7.53 -6.11 -10.54
N GLU A 37 -7.04 -6.37 -11.74
CA GLU A 37 -6.80 -5.32 -12.70
C GLU A 37 -8.11 -4.83 -13.31
N GLY A 38 -8.10 -3.61 -13.86
CA GLY A 38 -9.25 -3.10 -14.60
C GLY A 38 -10.25 -2.31 -13.77
N LEU A 39 -10.01 -2.15 -12.47
CA LEU A 39 -10.86 -1.28 -11.65
C LEU A 39 -10.56 0.18 -11.93
N THR A 40 -11.55 1.06 -11.71
CA THR A 40 -11.32 2.49 -11.82
C THR A 40 -10.43 2.97 -10.68
N PRO A 41 -9.71 4.12 -10.86
CA PRO A 41 -8.91 4.67 -9.76
C PRO A 41 -9.72 4.92 -8.48
N LYS A 42 -10.98 5.33 -8.62
CA LYS A 42 -11.85 5.53 -7.45
C LYS A 42 -12.14 4.22 -6.73
N ASP A 43 -12.37 3.15 -7.46
CA ASP A 43 -12.64 1.85 -6.87
C ASP A 43 -11.41 1.29 -6.17
N TYR A 44 -10.22 1.44 -6.78
CA TYR A 44 -8.99 1.08 -6.09
C TYR A 44 -8.83 1.85 -4.78
N MET A 45 -9.15 3.13 -4.79
CA MET A 45 -9.04 3.96 -3.59
C MET A 45 -9.99 3.49 -2.49
N ARG A 46 -11.23 3.17 -2.86
CA ARG A 46 -12.21 2.64 -1.89
C ARG A 46 -11.75 1.34 -1.26
N LEU A 47 -11.22 0.42 -2.08
CA LEU A 47 -10.71 -0.85 -1.57
C LEU A 47 -9.48 -0.64 -0.68
N CYS A 48 -8.58 0.24 -1.09
CA CYS A 48 -7.39 0.54 -0.30
C CYS A 48 -7.73 1.19 1.03
N PHE A 49 -8.73 2.06 1.07
CA PHE A 49 -9.20 2.63 2.33
C PHE A 49 -9.76 1.55 3.25
N GLY A 50 -10.50 0.59 2.68
CA GLY A 50 -10.97 -0.56 3.45
C GLY A 50 -9.84 -1.41 4.00
N MET A 51 -8.79 -1.59 3.22
CA MET A 51 -7.59 -2.30 3.67
C MET A 51 -6.90 -1.57 4.82
N ILE A 52 -6.81 -0.25 4.73
CA ILE A 52 -6.25 0.58 5.81
C ILE A 52 -7.08 0.44 7.07
N ASP A 53 -8.40 0.47 6.94
CA ASP A 53 -9.30 0.30 8.09
C ASP A 53 -9.07 -1.05 8.79
N ALA A 54 -8.77 -2.08 8.02
CA ALA A 54 -8.52 -3.42 8.56
C ALA A 54 -7.10 -3.59 9.09
N ALA A 55 -6.16 -2.74 8.67
CA ALA A 55 -4.76 -2.86 9.02
C ALA A 55 -4.42 -2.10 10.31
N ASP A 56 -3.26 -2.39 10.86
CA ASP A 56 -2.71 -1.64 11.98
C ASP A 56 -1.66 -0.64 11.53
N ILE A 57 -0.90 -0.99 10.50
CA ILE A 57 0.22 -0.20 10.01
C ILE A 57 0.21 -0.19 8.49
N LEU A 58 0.53 0.96 7.91
CA LEU A 58 0.76 1.13 6.48
C LEU A 58 2.27 1.25 6.24
N PHE A 59 2.80 0.41 5.34
CA PHE A 59 4.17 0.59 4.84
C PHE A 59 4.11 1.36 3.53
N ALA A 60 4.72 2.54 3.51
CA ALA A 60 4.78 3.39 2.34
C ALA A 60 6.07 3.13 1.57
N LEU A 61 5.96 2.83 0.28
CA LEU A 61 7.13 2.63 -0.57
C LEU A 61 7.84 3.95 -0.85
N PRO A 62 9.12 3.91 -1.28
CA PRO A 62 9.90 5.15 -1.48
C PRO A 62 9.30 6.14 -2.46
N ASP A 63 8.54 5.67 -3.47
CA ASP A 63 7.93 6.52 -4.48
C ASP A 63 6.52 7.00 -4.12
N ALA A 64 6.07 6.74 -2.89
CA ALA A 64 4.72 7.14 -2.45
C ALA A 64 4.49 8.64 -2.58
N LYS A 65 5.50 9.46 -2.33
CA LYS A 65 5.41 10.91 -2.44
C LYS A 65 5.11 11.40 -3.86
N GLU A 66 5.32 10.56 -4.87
CA GLU A 66 5.08 10.89 -6.27
C GLU A 66 3.69 10.48 -6.74
N SER A 67 2.93 9.80 -5.91
CA SER A 67 1.61 9.29 -6.24
C SER A 67 0.53 10.02 -5.46
N LYS A 68 -0.44 10.59 -6.16
CA LYS A 68 -1.58 11.26 -5.52
C LYS A 68 -2.39 10.28 -4.68
N GLY A 69 -2.60 9.06 -5.18
CA GLY A 69 -3.32 8.03 -4.46
C GLY A 69 -2.60 7.61 -3.17
N ALA A 70 -1.29 7.39 -3.26
CA ALA A 70 -0.51 7.01 -2.10
C ALA A 70 -0.49 8.12 -1.04
N LYS A 71 -0.39 9.38 -1.46
CA LYS A 71 -0.46 10.50 -0.51
C LYS A 71 -1.80 10.55 0.21
N LEU A 72 -2.89 10.31 -0.52
CA LEU A 72 -4.22 10.30 0.07
C LEU A 72 -4.38 9.13 1.05
N GLU A 73 -3.87 7.97 0.72
CA GLU A 73 -3.90 6.80 1.61
C GLU A 73 -3.11 7.05 2.89
N ILE A 74 -1.94 7.66 2.77
CA ILE A 74 -1.11 8.00 3.93
C ILE A 74 -1.84 9.02 4.82
N ALA A 75 -2.44 10.05 4.22
CA ALA A 75 -3.19 11.05 4.96
C ALA A 75 -4.39 10.42 5.67
N TYR A 76 -5.12 9.54 5.00
CA TYR A 76 -6.26 8.84 5.60
C TYR A 76 -5.80 7.95 6.75
N CYS A 77 -4.73 7.22 6.54
CA CYS A 77 -4.16 6.33 7.56
C CYS A 77 -3.83 7.10 8.84
N ARG A 78 -3.19 8.25 8.68
CA ARG A 78 -2.87 9.13 9.81
C ARG A 78 -4.13 9.70 10.47
N TYR A 79 -5.09 10.09 9.67
CA TYR A 79 -6.35 10.66 10.17
C TYR A 79 -7.09 9.67 11.06
N VAL A 80 -7.14 8.40 10.67
CA VAL A 80 -7.83 7.38 11.47
C VAL A 80 -6.96 6.77 12.57
N GLY A 81 -5.75 7.28 12.77
CA GLY A 81 -4.91 6.89 13.90
C GLY A 81 -4.09 5.63 13.71
N LYS A 82 -3.88 5.20 12.48
CA LYS A 82 -3.05 4.04 12.19
C LYS A 82 -1.59 4.45 12.01
N GLY A 83 -0.66 3.51 12.24
CA GLY A 83 0.76 3.76 12.04
C GLY A 83 1.14 3.85 10.56
N VAL A 84 2.09 4.72 10.26
CA VAL A 84 2.69 4.82 8.91
C VAL A 84 4.19 4.67 9.04
N LEU A 85 4.74 3.67 8.36
CA LEU A 85 6.18 3.44 8.31
C LEU A 85 6.65 3.54 6.86
N LYS A 86 7.81 4.14 6.66
CA LYS A 86 8.41 4.22 5.33
C LYS A 86 9.29 2.99 5.10
N TRP A 87 9.14 2.37 3.95
CA TRP A 87 9.99 1.28 3.54
C TRP A 87 11.16 1.85 2.73
N ASN A 88 12.37 1.57 3.18
CA ASN A 88 13.60 1.97 2.49
C ASN A 88 14.33 0.72 2.05
N ASP A 89 14.53 0.60 0.76
CA ASP A 89 15.30 -0.52 0.20
C ASP A 89 16.79 -0.37 0.44
#